data_6ab1ca787dda2318bd0ed1bd36389219
#
_entry.id   6ab1ca787dda2318bd0ed1bd36389219
#
_cell.length_a   1.000
_cell.length_b   1.000
_cell.length_c   1.000
_cell.angle_alpha   90.00
_cell.angle_beta   90.00
_cell.angle_gamma   90.00
#
_symmetry.space_group_name_H-M   'P 1'
#
loop_
_entity.id
_entity.type
_entity.pdbx_description
1 polymer ?
#
loop_
_entity_poly.entity_id
_entity_poly.type
_entity_poly.pdbx_seq_one_letter_code
_entity_poly.pdbx_strand_id
1 'polypeptide(L)'
;MKYIFSLLCLLLAIQVHSAPIVNMQTNLGTIVIELDAEKAPKTVDNFLRYVNEGFYNGTIFHRVIENFMIQGGGFTSDFQRKKNHSPVENEANNGLKNVRGTIAMARTGDPHSATAQFFINVKNNAFLNHTAPSGRGWGYAVFGKVIDGMDVVDEIRKTKTGRGGPFWKDVPQTPVIIESVSVSLSEKAE
;
A
#
# COMPACT_ATOMS: atom_id res chain seq x y z
N MET A 1 -29.68 39.89 -44.48
CA MET A 1 -29.45 38.52 -43.91
C MET A 1 -28.32 38.65 -42.90
N LYS A 2 -28.62 38.56 -41.60
CA LYS A 2 -27.63 38.65 -40.50
C LYS A 2 -27.38 37.23 -40.02
N TYR A 3 -26.17 36.68 -40.22
CA TYR A 3 -25.77 35.39 -39.71
C TYR A 3 -25.30 35.55 -38.26
N ILE A 4 -26.08 35.02 -37.30
CA ILE A 4 -25.70 34.93 -35.90
C ILE A 4 -24.89 33.63 -35.78
N PHE A 5 -23.56 33.74 -35.62
CA PHE A 5 -22.67 32.61 -35.28
C PHE A 5 -22.78 32.33 -33.77
N SER A 6 -23.53 31.30 -33.38
CA SER A 6 -23.64 30.87 -32.01
C SER A 6 -22.40 30.04 -31.66
N LEU A 7 -21.47 30.62 -30.88
CA LEU A 7 -20.29 29.97 -30.38
C LEU A 7 -20.68 29.10 -29.17
N LEU A 8 -20.85 27.82 -29.41
CA LEU A 8 -21.11 26.81 -28.34
C LEU A 8 -19.79 26.50 -27.61
N CYS A 9 -19.53 27.16 -26.47
CA CYS A 9 -18.42 26.83 -25.60
C CYS A 9 -18.71 25.51 -24.90
N LEU A 10 -18.05 24.43 -25.34
CA LEU A 10 -18.05 23.14 -24.68
C LEU A 10 -17.17 23.24 -23.42
N LEU A 11 -17.77 23.42 -22.24
CA LEU A 11 -17.09 23.34 -20.95
C LEU A 11 -16.74 21.86 -20.69
N LEU A 12 -15.50 21.44 -20.97
CA LEU A 12 -14.95 20.19 -20.47
C LEU A 12 -14.82 20.32 -18.95
N ALA A 13 -15.70 19.68 -18.21
CA ALA A 13 -15.53 19.48 -16.78
C ALA A 13 -14.33 18.54 -16.57
N ILE A 14 -13.20 19.08 -16.16
CA ILE A 14 -12.04 18.31 -15.69
C ILE A 14 -12.47 17.67 -14.37
N GLN A 15 -12.78 16.39 -14.38
CA GLN A 15 -12.98 15.64 -13.14
C GLN A 15 -11.62 15.50 -12.43
N VAL A 16 -11.38 16.35 -11.45
CA VAL A 16 -10.26 16.19 -10.51
C VAL A 16 -10.59 14.98 -9.65
N HIS A 17 -10.03 13.83 -9.99
CA HIS A 17 -10.05 12.66 -9.12
C HIS A 17 -9.10 12.95 -7.95
N SER A 18 -9.64 13.18 -6.76
CA SER A 18 -8.82 13.26 -5.57
C SER A 18 -8.25 11.87 -5.26
N ALA A 19 -6.96 11.82 -4.90
CA ALA A 19 -6.30 10.57 -4.52
C ALA A 19 -7.01 9.93 -3.31
N PRO A 20 -7.32 8.62 -3.34
CA PRO A 20 -7.92 7.97 -2.19
C PRO A 20 -6.99 8.01 -0.98
N ILE A 21 -7.54 8.36 0.19
CA ILE A 21 -6.82 8.37 1.46
C ILE A 21 -7.32 7.19 2.30
N VAL A 22 -6.40 6.46 2.89
CA VAL A 22 -6.68 5.30 3.73
C VAL A 22 -6.14 5.54 5.13
N ASN A 23 -6.99 5.36 6.14
CA ASN A 23 -6.61 5.35 7.55
C ASN A 23 -6.41 3.91 8.00
N MET A 24 -5.19 3.56 8.38
CA MET A 24 -4.82 2.26 8.94
C MET A 24 -4.61 2.43 10.44
N GLN A 25 -5.59 2.01 11.24
CA GLN A 25 -5.50 2.00 12.69
C GLN A 25 -4.72 0.78 13.15
N THR A 26 -3.69 0.98 13.94
CA THR A 26 -2.93 -0.08 14.60
C THR A 26 -3.00 0.08 16.12
N ASN A 27 -2.64 -0.98 16.85
CA ASN A 27 -2.50 -0.90 18.31
C ASN A 27 -1.35 0.01 18.79
N LEU A 28 -0.54 0.58 17.88
CA LEU A 28 0.51 1.55 18.16
C LEU A 28 0.18 2.97 17.64
N GLY A 29 -0.96 3.14 16.95
CA GLY A 29 -1.40 4.42 16.40
C GLY A 29 -1.88 4.31 14.95
N THR A 30 -2.25 5.45 14.39
CA THR A 30 -2.81 5.55 13.03
C THR A 30 -1.73 5.87 12.01
N ILE A 31 -1.78 5.19 10.87
CA ILE A 31 -0.96 5.47 9.68
C ILE A 31 -1.93 5.93 8.59
N VAL A 32 -1.74 7.14 8.07
CA VAL A 32 -2.55 7.72 6.99
C VAL A 32 -1.79 7.60 5.69
N ILE A 33 -2.42 6.99 4.68
CA ILE A 33 -1.81 6.63 3.41
C ILE A 33 -2.58 7.26 2.27
N GLU A 34 -1.91 8.05 1.44
CA GLU A 34 -2.42 8.54 0.17
C GLU A 34 -2.07 7.53 -0.92
N LEU A 35 -3.09 7.06 -1.68
CA LEU A 35 -2.90 6.09 -2.75
C LEU A 35 -2.77 6.79 -4.11
N ASP A 36 -1.92 6.27 -4.99
CA ASP A 36 -1.67 6.81 -6.33
C ASP A 36 -2.44 5.98 -7.38
N ALA A 37 -3.74 6.24 -7.50
CA ALA A 37 -4.60 5.53 -8.45
C ALA A 37 -4.31 5.89 -9.93
N GLU A 38 -3.62 7.00 -10.19
CA GLU A 38 -3.21 7.38 -11.54
C GLU A 38 -2.06 6.49 -12.02
N LYS A 39 -1.05 6.27 -11.18
CA LYS A 39 0.15 5.51 -11.53
C LYS A 39 0.07 4.00 -11.24
N ALA A 40 -0.82 3.60 -10.33
CA ALA A 40 -0.99 2.20 -9.96
C ALA A 40 -2.47 1.80 -9.86
N PRO A 41 -3.30 2.01 -10.90
CA PRO A 41 -4.74 1.83 -10.83
C PRO A 41 -5.16 0.41 -10.41
N LYS A 42 -4.57 -0.63 -11.01
CA LYS A 42 -4.90 -2.03 -10.70
C LYS A 42 -4.51 -2.40 -9.27
N THR A 43 -3.36 -1.92 -8.81
CA THR A 43 -2.85 -2.17 -7.47
C THR A 43 -3.70 -1.46 -6.42
N VAL A 44 -4.07 -0.20 -6.67
CA VAL A 44 -4.95 0.58 -5.79
C VAL A 44 -6.33 -0.05 -5.71
N ASP A 45 -6.94 -0.43 -6.83
CA ASP A 45 -8.25 -1.10 -6.86
C ASP A 45 -8.21 -2.42 -6.06
N ASN A 46 -7.16 -3.22 -6.24
CA ASN A 46 -6.96 -4.46 -5.50
C ASN A 46 -6.83 -4.19 -3.99
N PHE A 47 -6.05 -3.20 -3.59
CA PHE A 47 -5.87 -2.83 -2.18
C PHE A 47 -7.17 -2.31 -1.56
N LEU A 48 -7.88 -1.40 -2.24
CA LEU A 48 -9.16 -0.85 -1.80
C LEU A 48 -10.26 -1.92 -1.70
N ARG A 49 -10.26 -2.91 -2.58
CA ARG A 49 -11.15 -4.06 -2.47
C ARG A 49 -10.95 -4.79 -1.14
N TYR A 50 -9.71 -5.11 -0.76
CA TYR A 50 -9.40 -5.74 0.53
C TYR A 50 -9.76 -4.83 1.72
N VAL A 51 -9.58 -3.51 1.60
CA VAL A 51 -9.99 -2.53 2.62
C VAL A 51 -11.50 -2.56 2.81
N ASN A 52 -12.27 -2.46 1.71
CA ASN A 52 -13.74 -2.43 1.75
C ASN A 52 -14.37 -3.73 2.27
N GLU A 53 -13.69 -4.86 2.07
CA GLU A 53 -14.09 -6.17 2.62
C GLU A 53 -13.68 -6.36 4.09
N GLY A 54 -13.02 -5.37 4.72
CA GLY A 54 -12.49 -5.48 6.09
C GLY A 54 -11.41 -6.57 6.23
N PHE A 55 -10.78 -6.96 5.12
CA PHE A 55 -9.80 -8.07 5.09
C PHE A 55 -8.62 -7.82 6.02
N TYR A 56 -8.14 -6.58 6.10
CA TYR A 56 -6.95 -6.24 6.89
C TYR A 56 -7.22 -6.19 8.40
N ASN A 57 -8.49 -6.10 8.83
CA ASN A 57 -8.85 -6.04 10.25
C ASN A 57 -8.42 -7.32 10.97
N GLY A 58 -7.69 -7.14 12.08
CA GLY A 58 -7.11 -8.22 12.87
C GLY A 58 -5.86 -8.88 12.25
N THR A 59 -5.35 -8.37 11.14
CA THR A 59 -4.07 -8.83 10.59
C THR A 59 -2.90 -8.16 11.31
N ILE A 60 -1.69 -8.73 11.17
CA ILE A 60 -0.48 -8.24 11.83
C ILE A 60 0.59 -7.80 10.83
N PHE A 61 1.49 -6.95 11.31
CA PHE A 61 2.81 -6.80 10.70
C PHE A 61 3.67 -8.01 11.11
N HIS A 62 3.67 -9.03 10.27
CA HIS A 62 4.30 -10.33 10.56
C HIS A 62 5.80 -10.38 10.23
N ARG A 63 6.33 -9.35 9.56
CA ARG A 63 7.76 -9.23 9.24
C ARG A 63 8.21 -7.79 9.33
N VAL A 64 9.11 -7.52 10.26
CA VAL A 64 9.64 -6.19 10.54
C VAL A 64 11.18 -6.25 10.51
N ILE A 65 11.79 -5.45 9.66
CA ILE A 65 13.24 -5.30 9.57
C ILE A 65 13.57 -3.82 9.71
N GLU A 66 14.19 -3.44 10.83
CA GLU A 66 14.38 -2.07 11.31
C GLU A 66 14.90 -1.08 10.26
N ASN A 67 15.87 -1.52 9.45
CA ASN A 67 16.51 -0.68 8.43
C ASN A 67 16.14 -1.10 7.01
N PHE A 68 14.91 -1.61 6.82
CA PHE A 68 14.45 -2.05 5.52
C PHE A 68 12.96 -1.71 5.29
N MET A 69 12.03 -2.47 5.89
CA MET A 69 10.58 -2.31 5.71
C MET A 69 9.80 -2.96 6.85
N ILE A 70 8.52 -2.60 6.96
CA ILE A 70 7.53 -3.32 7.76
C ILE A 70 6.50 -3.94 6.82
N GLN A 71 6.27 -5.26 6.91
CA GLN A 71 5.39 -6.03 6.02
C GLN A 71 4.23 -6.64 6.79
N GLY A 72 3.01 -6.46 6.28
CA GLY A 72 1.77 -6.93 6.91
C GLY A 72 0.68 -7.34 5.94
N GLY A 73 -0.53 -7.48 6.47
CA GLY A 73 -1.76 -7.66 5.69
C GLY A 73 -2.00 -9.09 5.15
N GLY A 74 -1.40 -10.12 5.73
CA GLY A 74 -1.58 -11.49 5.23
C GLY A 74 -1.91 -12.53 6.28
N PHE A 75 -1.61 -12.25 7.55
CA PHE A 75 -1.73 -13.19 8.66
C PHE A 75 -2.45 -12.55 9.84
N THR A 76 -3.23 -13.35 10.54
CA THR A 76 -3.84 -13.01 11.83
C THR A 76 -2.81 -13.12 12.96
N SER A 77 -3.16 -12.68 14.17
CA SER A 77 -2.25 -12.73 15.33
C SER A 77 -1.87 -14.16 15.78
N ASP A 78 -2.66 -15.15 15.42
CA ASP A 78 -2.37 -16.58 15.58
C ASP A 78 -1.67 -17.21 14.36
N PHE A 79 -1.16 -16.37 13.45
CA PHE A 79 -0.44 -16.74 12.23
C PHE A 79 -1.25 -17.53 11.21
N GLN A 80 -2.56 -17.49 11.26
CA GLN A 80 -3.39 -18.05 10.19
C GLN A 80 -3.36 -17.16 8.97
N ARG A 81 -3.07 -17.76 7.81
CA ARG A 81 -3.08 -17.03 6.54
C ARG A 81 -4.53 -16.81 6.10
N LYS A 82 -4.90 -15.55 5.85
CA LYS A 82 -6.23 -15.23 5.29
C LYS A 82 -6.31 -15.64 3.82
N LYS A 83 -7.51 -16.05 3.37
CA LYS A 83 -7.74 -16.47 1.99
C LYS A 83 -7.73 -15.25 1.06
N ASN A 84 -6.83 -15.24 0.08
CA ASN A 84 -6.66 -14.15 -0.87
C ASN A 84 -7.58 -14.29 -2.08
N HIS A 85 -7.80 -13.18 -2.78
CA HIS A 85 -8.30 -13.14 -4.16
C HIS A 85 -7.20 -13.52 -5.16
N SER A 86 -7.56 -13.53 -6.45
CA SER A 86 -6.61 -13.70 -7.54
C SER A 86 -5.50 -12.63 -7.50
N PRO A 87 -4.29 -12.97 -7.94
CA PRO A 87 -3.19 -12.01 -8.02
C PRO A 87 -3.49 -10.81 -8.93
N VAL A 88 -2.84 -9.68 -8.63
CA VAL A 88 -2.86 -8.48 -9.45
C VAL A 88 -1.58 -8.36 -10.29
N GLU A 89 -1.71 -7.79 -11.48
CA GLU A 89 -0.57 -7.47 -12.34
C GLU A 89 0.39 -6.49 -11.63
N ASN A 90 1.68 -6.71 -11.80
CA ASN A 90 2.70 -5.85 -11.22
C ASN A 90 2.85 -4.55 -12.02
N GLU A 91 2.56 -3.43 -11.39
CA GLU A 91 2.68 -2.09 -11.98
C GLU A 91 3.96 -1.35 -11.55
N ALA A 92 5.02 -2.06 -11.16
CA ALA A 92 6.26 -1.42 -10.67
C ALA A 92 7.01 -0.59 -11.74
N ASN A 93 6.64 -0.74 -13.03
CA ASN A 93 7.13 0.08 -14.14
C ASN A 93 6.46 1.47 -14.21
N ASN A 94 5.64 1.84 -13.23
CA ASN A 94 4.88 3.10 -13.16
C ASN A 94 5.70 4.36 -12.84
N GLY A 95 7.02 4.21 -12.65
CA GLY A 95 7.95 5.30 -12.35
C GLY A 95 8.09 5.63 -10.87
N LEU A 96 7.19 5.16 -9.99
CA LEU A 96 7.29 5.33 -8.54
C LEU A 96 8.50 4.55 -7.99
N LYS A 97 9.09 5.08 -6.91
CA LYS A 97 10.30 4.50 -6.32
C LYS A 97 10.03 4.02 -4.89
N ASN A 98 10.68 2.93 -4.50
CA ASN A 98 10.67 2.40 -3.15
C ASN A 98 11.55 3.27 -2.23
N VAL A 99 11.07 4.47 -1.91
CA VAL A 99 11.71 5.40 -0.97
C VAL A 99 11.03 5.32 0.39
N ARG A 100 11.67 5.87 1.44
CA ARG A 100 11.08 5.92 2.79
C ARG A 100 9.66 6.52 2.76
N GLY A 101 8.74 5.86 3.45
CA GLY A 101 7.34 6.25 3.56
C GLY A 101 6.44 5.71 2.44
N THR A 102 6.97 5.12 1.37
CA THR A 102 6.11 4.53 0.33
C THR A 102 5.58 3.16 0.74
N ILE A 103 4.35 2.85 0.30
CA ILE A 103 3.73 1.54 0.41
C ILE A 103 3.83 0.81 -0.93
N ALA A 104 4.19 -0.48 -0.88
CA ALA A 104 4.34 -1.33 -2.06
C ALA A 104 3.79 -2.73 -1.81
N MET A 105 3.40 -3.43 -2.91
CA MET A 105 2.88 -4.80 -2.83
C MET A 105 4.01 -5.81 -2.59
N ALA A 106 3.82 -6.66 -1.60
CA ALA A 106 4.64 -7.86 -1.44
C ALA A 106 4.22 -8.94 -2.45
N ARG A 107 5.19 -9.71 -2.93
CA ARG A 107 5.00 -10.77 -3.93
C ARG A 107 5.96 -11.93 -3.72
N THR A 108 5.72 -13.03 -4.39
CA THR A 108 6.64 -14.17 -4.48
C THR A 108 7.74 -13.94 -5.53
N GLY A 109 8.44 -14.98 -5.93
CA GLY A 109 9.39 -14.92 -7.06
C GLY A 109 8.73 -14.61 -8.41
N ASP A 110 7.46 -14.95 -8.58
CA ASP A 110 6.67 -14.54 -9.75
C ASP A 110 6.35 -13.05 -9.66
N PRO A 111 6.68 -12.26 -10.68
CA PRO A 111 6.39 -10.82 -10.72
C PRO A 111 4.93 -10.46 -10.53
N HIS A 112 4.01 -11.24 -11.07
CA HIS A 112 2.56 -10.98 -11.09
C HIS A 112 1.79 -11.78 -10.03
N SER A 113 2.42 -12.06 -8.87
CA SER A 113 1.85 -12.89 -7.79
C SER A 113 1.36 -12.10 -6.58
N ALA A 114 1.38 -10.76 -6.62
CA ALA A 114 0.91 -9.93 -5.51
C ALA A 114 -0.60 -10.14 -5.29
N THR A 115 -1.00 -10.23 -4.00
CA THR A 115 -2.41 -10.37 -3.61
C THR A 115 -2.80 -9.32 -2.57
N ALA A 116 -2.79 -9.65 -1.27
CA ALA A 116 -3.17 -8.75 -0.19
C ALA A 116 -1.98 -8.13 0.55
N GLN A 117 -0.86 -8.86 0.65
CA GLN A 117 0.26 -8.40 1.48
C GLN A 117 0.96 -7.17 0.89
N PHE A 118 1.27 -6.24 1.77
CA PHE A 118 1.98 -5.00 1.45
C PHE A 118 3.16 -4.79 2.41
N PHE A 119 4.02 -3.84 2.07
CA PHE A 119 5.04 -3.35 3.00
C PHE A 119 5.17 -1.82 2.90
N ILE A 120 5.60 -1.20 4.01
CA ILE A 120 5.95 0.21 4.06
C ILE A 120 7.47 0.31 4.16
N ASN A 121 8.08 1.07 3.27
CA ASN A 121 9.51 1.30 3.24
C ASN A 121 9.92 2.24 4.40
N VAL A 122 10.84 1.80 5.26
CA VAL A 122 11.35 2.62 6.37
C VAL A 122 12.65 3.34 6.03
N LYS A 123 13.19 3.07 4.84
CA LYS A 123 14.31 3.79 4.21
C LYS A 123 14.20 3.72 2.68
N ASN A 124 15.14 4.33 1.96
CA ASN A 124 15.22 4.24 0.51
C ASN A 124 15.79 2.86 0.10
N ASN A 125 14.96 2.07 -0.60
CA ASN A 125 15.26 0.70 -1.02
C ASN A 125 15.34 0.61 -2.55
N ALA A 126 16.28 1.32 -3.17
CA ALA A 126 16.40 1.43 -4.63
C ALA A 126 16.50 0.07 -5.35
N PHE A 127 17.02 -0.97 -4.69
CA PHE A 127 17.12 -2.33 -5.22
C PHE A 127 15.76 -3.04 -5.40
N LEU A 128 14.68 -2.48 -4.85
CA LEU A 128 13.30 -2.94 -5.05
C LEU A 128 12.60 -2.28 -6.25
N ASN A 129 13.24 -1.30 -6.88
CA ASN A 129 12.66 -0.59 -8.01
C ASN A 129 12.66 -1.45 -9.28
N HIS A 130 11.71 -1.16 -10.17
CA HIS A 130 11.70 -1.74 -11.51
C HIS A 130 12.96 -1.35 -12.30
N THR A 131 13.60 -2.33 -12.89
CA THR A 131 14.79 -2.17 -13.76
C THR A 131 14.65 -2.89 -15.11
N ALA A 132 13.85 -3.96 -15.16
CA ALA A 132 13.59 -4.73 -16.37
C ALA A 132 12.29 -5.55 -16.23
N PRO A 133 11.56 -5.83 -17.32
CA PRO A 133 10.31 -6.60 -17.29
C PRO A 133 10.56 -8.13 -17.20
N SER A 134 11.44 -8.56 -16.30
CA SER A 134 11.76 -9.97 -16.11
C SER A 134 12.20 -10.27 -14.67
N GLY A 135 11.72 -11.38 -14.10
CA GLY A 135 12.16 -11.92 -12.82
C GLY A 135 12.29 -10.86 -11.71
N ARG A 136 13.48 -10.76 -11.13
CA ARG A 136 13.77 -9.78 -10.07
C ARG A 136 13.77 -8.33 -10.57
N GLY A 137 14.06 -8.11 -11.85
CA GLY A 137 14.07 -6.78 -12.46
C GLY A 137 12.71 -6.10 -12.49
N TRP A 138 11.60 -6.86 -12.41
CA TRP A 138 10.26 -6.28 -12.26
C TRP A 138 10.13 -5.37 -11.05
N GLY A 139 10.85 -5.66 -9.96
CA GLY A 139 10.73 -4.88 -8.73
C GLY A 139 9.39 -5.07 -8.01
N TYR A 140 9.03 -4.09 -7.19
CA TYR A 140 7.84 -4.10 -6.34
C TYR A 140 7.02 -2.85 -6.61
N ALA A 141 5.72 -3.02 -6.91
CA ALA A 141 4.82 -1.96 -7.29
C ALA A 141 4.52 -1.04 -6.10
N VAL A 142 5.08 0.16 -6.12
CA VAL A 142 4.68 1.25 -5.23
C VAL A 142 3.34 1.77 -5.71
N PHE A 143 2.39 1.97 -4.78
CA PHE A 143 1.03 2.39 -5.09
C PHE A 143 0.50 3.51 -4.17
N GLY A 144 1.36 4.07 -3.31
CA GLY A 144 1.00 5.15 -2.40
C GLY A 144 2.14 5.52 -1.47
N LYS A 145 1.84 6.45 -0.58
CA LYS A 145 2.79 6.95 0.44
C LYS A 145 2.09 7.28 1.74
N VAL A 146 2.77 7.12 2.84
CA VAL A 146 2.36 7.62 4.15
C VAL A 146 2.43 9.14 4.14
N ILE A 147 1.32 9.79 4.46
CA ILE A 147 1.21 11.25 4.58
C ILE A 147 1.13 11.73 6.03
N ASP A 148 0.74 10.83 6.95
CA ASP A 148 0.77 11.06 8.39
C ASP A 148 1.01 9.74 9.14
N GLY A 149 1.56 9.77 10.37
CA GLY A 149 1.86 8.58 11.16
C GLY A 149 3.18 7.89 10.81
N MET A 150 4.16 8.60 10.22
CA MET A 150 5.52 8.05 10.02
C MET A 150 6.27 7.81 11.34
N ASP A 151 5.90 8.45 12.42
CA ASP A 151 6.36 8.17 13.79
C ASP A 151 5.86 6.81 14.30
N VAL A 152 4.58 6.45 13.99
CA VAL A 152 4.03 5.12 14.26
C VAL A 152 4.79 4.05 13.46
N VAL A 153 5.06 4.29 12.16
CA VAL A 153 5.89 3.40 11.33
C VAL A 153 7.29 3.25 11.94
N ASP A 154 7.88 4.32 12.49
CA ASP A 154 9.18 4.29 13.15
C ASP A 154 9.16 3.57 14.51
N GLU A 155 8.04 3.61 15.22
CA GLU A 155 7.85 2.82 16.43
C GLU A 155 7.75 1.32 16.06
N ILE A 156 6.95 0.97 15.05
CA ILE A 156 6.81 -0.42 14.58
C ILE A 156 8.17 -0.99 14.16
N ARG A 157 8.96 -0.28 13.34
CA ARG A 157 10.25 -0.81 12.87
C ARG A 157 11.28 -1.06 13.96
N LYS A 158 11.13 -0.40 15.12
CA LYS A 158 12.02 -0.55 16.30
C LYS A 158 11.57 -1.65 17.25
N THR A 159 10.42 -2.29 17.01
CA THR A 159 9.94 -3.37 17.87
C THR A 159 10.95 -4.51 17.91
N LYS A 160 11.10 -5.15 19.08
CA LYS A 160 11.94 -6.32 19.21
C LYS A 160 11.38 -7.46 18.35
N THR A 161 12.20 -8.02 17.46
CA THR A 161 11.82 -9.10 16.58
C THR A 161 12.53 -10.42 16.93
N GLY A 162 11.94 -11.53 16.50
CA GLY A 162 12.47 -12.86 16.67
C GLY A 162 11.70 -13.89 15.85
N ARG A 163 11.67 -15.13 16.33
CA ARG A 163 10.86 -16.20 15.76
C ARG A 163 9.39 -16.03 16.15
N GLY A 164 8.46 -16.34 15.23
CA GLY A 164 7.01 -16.34 15.51
C GLY A 164 6.24 -17.14 14.47
N GLY A 165 5.27 -17.95 14.91
CA GLY A 165 4.50 -18.82 14.03
C GLY A 165 5.39 -19.64 13.08
N PRO A 166 5.13 -19.61 11.75
CA PRO A 166 5.93 -20.34 10.76
C PRO A 166 7.27 -19.63 10.40
N PHE A 167 7.55 -18.46 10.97
CA PHE A 167 8.69 -17.63 10.61
C PHE A 167 9.84 -17.76 11.61
N TRP A 168 11.07 -17.97 11.11
CA TRP A 168 12.26 -18.18 11.94
C TRP A 168 12.84 -16.89 12.55
N LYS A 169 12.50 -15.72 12.00
CA LYS A 169 13.01 -14.40 12.41
C LYS A 169 12.12 -13.27 11.92
N ASP A 170 12.48 -12.06 12.33
CA ASP A 170 11.90 -10.80 11.86
C ASP A 170 10.42 -10.59 12.26
N VAL A 171 9.87 -11.43 13.16
CA VAL A 171 8.49 -11.30 13.68
C VAL A 171 8.51 -10.45 14.95
N PRO A 172 7.70 -9.39 15.06
CA PRO A 172 7.53 -8.65 16.30
C PRO A 172 7.15 -9.58 17.46
N GLN A 173 7.89 -9.51 18.56
CA GLN A 173 7.63 -10.35 19.75
C GLN A 173 6.38 -9.93 20.49
N THR A 174 6.03 -8.65 20.46
CA THR A 174 4.70 -8.14 20.80
C THR A 174 3.99 -7.91 19.48
N PRO A 175 2.82 -8.55 19.22
CA PRO A 175 2.13 -8.41 17.96
C PRO A 175 1.76 -6.95 17.65
N VAL A 176 2.11 -6.49 16.46
CA VAL A 176 1.63 -5.21 15.92
C VAL A 176 0.41 -5.51 15.06
N ILE A 177 -0.76 -5.15 15.57
CA ILE A 177 -2.07 -5.51 15.00
C ILE A 177 -2.61 -4.34 14.19
N ILE A 178 -3.08 -4.62 12.99
CA ILE A 178 -3.91 -3.71 12.19
C ILE A 178 -5.35 -3.94 12.68
N GLU A 179 -5.84 -3.01 13.49
CA GLU A 179 -7.17 -3.10 14.10
C GLU A 179 -8.28 -2.86 13.09
N SER A 180 -8.10 -1.82 12.25
CA SER A 180 -9.01 -1.52 11.16
C SER A 180 -8.30 -0.75 10.05
N VAL A 181 -8.85 -0.87 8.82
CA VAL A 181 -8.43 -0.04 7.69
C VAL A 181 -9.69 0.49 7.02
N SER A 182 -9.75 1.81 6.81
CA SER A 182 -10.90 2.48 6.20
C SER A 182 -10.46 3.51 5.16
N VAL A 183 -11.31 3.71 4.15
CA VAL A 183 -11.12 4.81 3.18
C VAL A 183 -11.72 6.07 3.77
N SER A 184 -10.96 7.17 3.82
CA SER A 184 -11.52 8.50 4.05
C SER A 184 -11.76 9.17 2.69
N LEU A 185 -12.95 9.74 2.53
CA LEU A 185 -13.17 10.67 1.42
C LEU A 185 -12.30 11.90 1.71
N SER A 186 -11.45 12.31 0.76
CA SER A 186 -10.77 13.58 0.90
C SER A 186 -11.83 14.68 0.99
N GLU A 187 -11.94 15.32 2.16
CA GLU A 187 -12.69 16.57 2.22
C GLU A 187 -12.01 17.55 1.26
N LYS A 188 -12.79 18.06 0.31
CA LYS A 188 -12.33 19.18 -0.51
C LYS A 188 -12.02 20.32 0.46
N ALA A 189 -10.76 20.75 0.52
CA ALA A 189 -10.47 22.07 1.05
C ALA A 189 -11.24 23.09 0.17
N GLU A 190 -12.25 23.75 0.77
CA GLU A 190 -12.94 24.88 0.19
C GLU A 190 -12.00 26.07 0.01
#